data_29fbb40742aa23fe9cb85f19f08823c7
#
_entry.id   29fbb40742aa23fe9cb85f19f08823c7
#
_cell.length_a   1.000
_cell.length_b   1.000
_cell.length_c   1.000
_cell.angle_alpha   90.00
_cell.angle_beta   90.00
_cell.angle_gamma   90.00
#
_symmetry.space_group_name_H-M   'P 1'
#
loop_
_entity.id
_entity.type
_entity.pdbx_description
1 polymer ?
#
loop_
_entity_poly.entity_id
_entity_poly.type
_entity_poly.pdbx_seq_one_letter_code
_entity_poly.pdbx_strand_id
1 'polypeptide(L)'
;LEENSFRNIDALTSVTLPSGLKHIASYVFYRCPNIATLNLPVSLEFIGDYSIRDLKMSSMVVPEKIKVLNHYALSGCDDLVSVELPSRLEKIMWSSFAYDYKLKTVTCKAANPPVIKAGQEVFEGTPIASATLRVPAGSKALYQAAEGWKDFGTIVEF
;
A
#
# COMPACT_ATOMS: atom_id res chain seq x y z
N LEU A 1 -13.05 5.68 -11.36
CA LEU A 1 -13.26 6.94 -10.62
C LEU A 1 -12.31 7.99 -11.14
N GLU A 2 -12.82 9.19 -11.36
CA GLU A 2 -12.08 10.31 -11.91
C GLU A 2 -11.27 11.05 -10.82
N GLU A 3 -10.27 11.79 -11.26
CA GLU A 3 -9.36 12.54 -10.41
C GLU A 3 -10.10 13.50 -9.47
N ASN A 4 -9.70 13.55 -8.20
CA ASN A 4 -10.27 14.39 -7.14
C ASN A 4 -11.75 14.16 -6.80
N SER A 5 -12.41 13.09 -7.30
CA SER A 5 -13.87 12.89 -7.15
C SER A 5 -14.38 12.98 -5.71
N PHE A 6 -13.59 12.52 -4.73
CA PHE A 6 -13.95 12.53 -3.29
C PHE A 6 -12.89 13.19 -2.42
N ARG A 7 -12.05 14.04 -2.98
CA ARG A 7 -10.97 14.69 -2.25
C ARG A 7 -11.47 15.61 -1.13
N ASN A 8 -10.82 15.55 0.05
CA ASN A 8 -11.09 16.43 1.20
C ASN A 8 -12.53 16.35 1.73
N ILE A 9 -13.12 15.16 1.78
CA ILE A 9 -14.49 14.99 2.32
C ILE A 9 -14.39 14.38 3.72
N ASP A 10 -14.37 15.23 4.75
CA ASP A 10 -14.29 14.81 6.16
C ASP A 10 -15.53 14.00 6.58
N ALA A 11 -16.70 14.29 6.02
CA ALA A 11 -17.93 13.59 6.36
C ALA A 11 -18.01 12.15 5.78
N LEU A 12 -17.09 11.76 4.87
CA LEU A 12 -17.12 10.45 4.21
C LEU A 12 -16.54 9.38 5.15
N THR A 13 -17.39 8.46 5.62
CA THR A 13 -17.00 7.40 6.56
C THR A 13 -16.90 6.02 5.93
N SER A 14 -17.61 5.80 4.82
CA SER A 14 -17.60 4.53 4.10
C SER A 14 -17.82 4.72 2.61
N VAL A 15 -17.24 3.81 1.82
CA VAL A 15 -17.36 3.80 0.36
C VAL A 15 -17.57 2.36 -0.10
N THR A 16 -18.59 2.17 -0.94
CA THR A 16 -18.77 0.90 -1.65
C THR A 16 -18.35 1.10 -3.10
N LEU A 17 -17.32 0.39 -3.52
CA LEU A 17 -16.81 0.43 -4.89
C LEU A 17 -17.51 -0.61 -5.77
N PRO A 18 -17.86 -0.29 -7.03
CA PRO A 18 -18.43 -1.27 -7.95
C PRO A 18 -17.47 -2.45 -8.20
N SER A 19 -18.01 -3.66 -8.29
CA SER A 19 -17.21 -4.88 -8.51
C SER A 19 -16.44 -4.92 -9.83
N GLY A 20 -16.87 -4.13 -10.83
CA GLY A 20 -16.22 -3.99 -12.13
C GLY A 20 -15.25 -2.80 -12.24
N LEU A 21 -15.01 -2.06 -11.15
CA LEU A 21 -14.13 -0.89 -11.18
C LEU A 21 -12.69 -1.30 -11.51
N LYS A 22 -12.11 -0.67 -12.53
CA LYS A 22 -10.73 -0.96 -12.98
C LYS A 22 -9.72 0.11 -12.57
N HIS A 23 -10.15 1.36 -12.44
CA HIS A 23 -9.25 2.48 -12.21
C HIS A 23 -9.76 3.40 -11.11
N ILE A 24 -8.88 3.69 -10.16
CA ILE A 24 -9.00 4.81 -9.22
C ILE A 24 -7.94 5.81 -9.63
N ALA A 25 -8.34 6.98 -10.12
CA ALA A 25 -7.43 8.03 -10.56
C ALA A 25 -6.68 8.68 -9.38
N SER A 26 -5.83 9.67 -9.65
CA SER A 26 -5.07 10.36 -8.60
C SER A 26 -5.98 11.17 -7.69
N TYR A 27 -5.63 11.28 -6.41
CA TYR A 27 -6.30 12.08 -5.38
C TYR A 27 -7.77 11.73 -5.11
N VAL A 28 -8.29 10.57 -5.54
CA VAL A 28 -9.74 10.26 -5.42
C VAL A 28 -10.22 10.34 -3.98
N PHE A 29 -9.57 9.69 -3.03
CA PHE A 29 -9.93 9.70 -1.60
C PHE A 29 -8.93 10.47 -0.74
N TYR A 30 -8.09 11.32 -1.36
CA TYR A 30 -7.08 12.09 -0.65
C TYR A 30 -7.70 12.94 0.45
N ARG A 31 -7.19 12.78 1.68
CA ARG A 31 -7.70 13.48 2.87
C ARG A 31 -9.20 13.25 3.10
N CYS A 32 -9.60 11.98 3.13
CA CYS A 32 -10.89 11.55 3.66
C CYS A 32 -10.66 10.83 5.00
N PRO A 33 -10.33 11.56 6.09
CA PRO A 33 -9.73 11.00 7.30
C PRO A 33 -10.70 10.12 8.10
N ASN A 34 -11.96 10.06 7.75
CA ASN A 34 -12.95 9.25 8.45
C ASN A 34 -13.35 7.96 7.70
N ILE A 35 -12.71 7.66 6.57
CA ILE A 35 -12.86 6.35 5.91
C ILE A 35 -12.07 5.31 6.71
N ALA A 36 -12.77 4.49 7.49
CA ALA A 36 -12.16 3.43 8.29
C ALA A 36 -12.05 2.09 7.55
N THR A 37 -12.76 1.92 6.44
CA THR A 37 -12.72 0.71 5.61
C THR A 37 -12.88 1.07 4.15
N LEU A 38 -11.96 0.57 3.32
CA LEU A 38 -12.02 0.70 1.87
C LEU A 38 -11.69 -0.65 1.23
N ASN A 39 -12.70 -1.36 0.76
CA ASN A 39 -12.53 -2.64 0.09
C ASN A 39 -12.31 -2.43 -1.40
N LEU A 40 -11.09 -2.67 -1.87
CA LEU A 40 -10.74 -2.56 -3.27
C LEU A 40 -11.24 -3.79 -4.06
N PRO A 41 -11.97 -3.63 -5.17
CA PRO A 41 -12.49 -4.76 -5.93
C PRO A 41 -11.37 -5.51 -6.67
N VAL A 42 -11.54 -6.82 -6.83
CA VAL A 42 -10.58 -7.70 -7.52
C VAL A 42 -10.35 -7.35 -8.99
N SER A 43 -11.28 -6.58 -9.58
CA SER A 43 -11.18 -6.07 -10.95
C SER A 43 -10.18 -4.91 -11.09
N LEU A 44 -9.76 -4.29 -9.97
CA LEU A 44 -8.95 -3.07 -10.00
C LEU A 44 -7.57 -3.35 -10.59
N GLU A 45 -7.19 -2.52 -11.55
CA GLU A 45 -5.95 -2.62 -12.33
C GLU A 45 -5.01 -1.42 -12.12
N PHE A 46 -5.55 -0.30 -11.59
CA PHE A 46 -4.78 0.94 -11.40
C PHE A 46 -5.23 1.71 -10.16
N ILE A 47 -4.26 2.16 -9.37
CA ILE A 47 -4.39 3.06 -8.21
C ILE A 47 -3.48 4.25 -8.47
N GLY A 48 -4.06 5.43 -8.62
CA GLY A 48 -3.32 6.67 -8.94
C GLY A 48 -2.56 7.27 -7.75
N ASP A 49 -1.77 8.30 -8.04
CA ASP A 49 -0.98 9.02 -7.03
C ASP A 49 -1.89 9.62 -5.95
N TYR A 50 -1.48 9.54 -4.69
CA TYR A 50 -2.20 10.11 -3.54
C TYR A 50 -3.65 9.61 -3.37
N SER A 51 -4.07 8.55 -4.07
CA SER A 51 -5.50 8.24 -4.18
C SER A 51 -6.14 7.68 -2.91
N ILE A 52 -5.35 7.00 -2.07
CA ILE A 52 -5.79 6.37 -0.81
C ILE A 52 -5.00 6.95 0.37
N ARG A 53 -4.47 8.15 0.20
CA ARG A 53 -3.64 8.80 1.20
C ARG A 53 -4.47 9.44 2.31
N ASP A 54 -3.92 9.43 3.55
CA ASP A 54 -4.50 10.06 4.74
C ASP A 54 -5.90 9.48 5.10
N LEU A 55 -6.06 8.14 4.96
CA LEU A 55 -7.26 7.42 5.40
C LEU A 55 -7.05 6.75 6.79
N LYS A 56 -8.15 6.48 7.48
CA LYS A 56 -8.13 5.92 8.86
C LYS A 56 -8.33 4.41 8.92
N MET A 57 -7.94 3.69 7.88
CA MET A 57 -8.10 2.23 7.82
C MET A 57 -7.01 1.51 8.61
N SER A 58 -7.36 0.38 9.25
CA SER A 58 -6.40 -0.45 10.00
C SER A 58 -5.73 -1.55 9.19
N SER A 59 -6.30 -1.91 8.05
CA SER A 59 -5.76 -2.90 7.13
C SER A 59 -6.10 -2.58 5.68
N MET A 60 -5.24 -3.06 4.77
CA MET A 60 -5.45 -2.95 3.33
C MET A 60 -5.05 -4.24 2.63
N VAL A 61 -5.90 -4.70 1.71
CA VAL A 61 -5.55 -5.74 0.75
C VAL A 61 -5.49 -5.12 -0.64
N VAL A 62 -4.30 -5.09 -1.22
CA VAL A 62 -4.09 -4.59 -2.58
C VAL A 62 -4.48 -5.68 -3.58
N PRO A 63 -5.38 -5.40 -4.55
CA PRO A 63 -5.87 -6.40 -5.48
C PRO A 63 -4.79 -6.99 -6.38
N GLU A 64 -5.00 -8.25 -6.79
CA GLU A 64 -4.00 -9.08 -7.50
C GLU A 64 -3.59 -8.53 -8.88
N LYS A 65 -4.40 -7.69 -9.51
CA LYS A 65 -4.08 -7.10 -10.81
C LYS A 65 -3.23 -5.84 -10.73
N ILE A 66 -3.01 -5.30 -9.53
CA ILE A 66 -2.15 -4.14 -9.33
C ILE A 66 -0.69 -4.56 -9.49
N LYS A 67 -0.01 -3.92 -10.44
CA LYS A 67 1.41 -4.15 -10.73
C LYS A 67 2.32 -3.07 -10.20
N VAL A 68 1.79 -1.87 -9.99
CA VAL A 68 2.54 -0.71 -9.51
C VAL A 68 1.74 -0.02 -8.42
N LEU A 69 2.36 0.22 -7.27
CA LEU A 69 1.88 1.20 -6.31
C LEU A 69 2.50 2.55 -6.63
N ASN A 70 1.67 3.50 -7.00
CA ASN A 70 2.08 4.83 -7.44
C ASN A 70 2.46 5.74 -6.28
N HIS A 71 2.90 6.97 -6.59
CA HIS A 71 3.44 7.92 -5.61
C HIS A 71 2.43 8.22 -4.49
N TYR A 72 2.86 8.08 -3.24
CA TYR A 72 2.04 8.38 -2.05
C TYR A 72 0.68 7.66 -1.99
N ALA A 73 0.52 6.56 -2.72
CA ALA A 73 -0.79 5.93 -2.93
C ALA A 73 -1.48 5.51 -1.61
N LEU A 74 -0.73 5.04 -0.63
CA LEU A 74 -1.20 4.56 0.68
C LEU A 74 -0.59 5.33 1.85
N SER A 75 0.13 6.43 1.61
CA SER A 75 0.86 7.14 2.66
C SER A 75 -0.05 7.86 3.67
N GLY A 76 0.43 8.04 4.90
CA GLY A 76 -0.28 8.80 5.94
C GLY A 76 -1.54 8.11 6.46
N CYS A 77 -1.63 6.79 6.29
CA CYS A 77 -2.70 6.00 6.89
C CYS A 77 -2.32 5.66 8.34
N ASP A 78 -2.48 6.64 9.24
CA ASP A 78 -1.97 6.59 10.62
C ASP A 78 -2.42 5.37 11.44
N ASP A 79 -3.56 4.80 11.12
CA ASP A 79 -4.10 3.62 11.79
C ASP A 79 -3.78 2.29 11.08
N LEU A 80 -3.06 2.32 9.96
CA LEU A 80 -2.73 1.13 9.18
C LEU A 80 -1.75 0.23 9.95
N VAL A 81 -2.23 -0.97 10.31
CA VAL A 81 -1.45 -1.97 11.05
C VAL A 81 -0.92 -3.06 10.12
N SER A 82 -1.68 -3.41 9.08
CA SER A 82 -1.31 -4.48 8.17
C SER A 82 -1.67 -4.18 6.73
N VAL A 83 -0.81 -4.63 5.81
CA VAL A 83 -1.06 -4.57 4.37
C VAL A 83 -0.70 -5.90 3.70
N GLU A 84 -1.55 -6.34 2.75
CA GLU A 84 -1.25 -7.44 1.85
C GLU A 84 -0.99 -6.90 0.44
N LEU A 85 0.17 -7.25 -0.11
CA LEU A 85 0.61 -6.89 -1.45
C LEU A 85 0.49 -8.09 -2.39
N PRO A 86 0.02 -7.90 -3.63
CA PRO A 86 -0.27 -8.99 -4.54
C PRO A 86 0.97 -9.67 -5.09
N SER A 87 0.81 -10.89 -5.58
CA SER A 87 1.89 -11.69 -6.18
C SER A 87 2.45 -11.09 -7.48
N ARG A 88 1.66 -10.25 -8.14
CA ARG A 88 2.00 -9.60 -9.41
C ARG A 88 2.57 -8.18 -9.26
N LEU A 89 2.79 -7.72 -8.04
CA LEU A 89 3.37 -6.40 -7.81
C LEU A 89 4.81 -6.36 -8.32
N GLU A 90 5.09 -5.42 -9.19
CA GLU A 90 6.38 -5.26 -9.85
C GLU A 90 7.20 -4.09 -9.28
N LYS A 91 6.51 -3.01 -8.87
CA LYS A 91 7.15 -1.76 -8.42
C LYS A 91 6.37 -1.06 -7.33
N ILE A 92 7.09 -0.38 -6.45
CA ILE A 92 6.54 0.58 -5.49
C ILE A 92 7.25 1.91 -5.71
N MET A 93 6.46 2.95 -5.90
CA MET A 93 6.96 4.28 -6.24
C MET A 93 7.14 5.13 -4.97
N TRP A 94 7.60 6.35 -5.15
CA TRP A 94 8.00 7.29 -4.10
C TRP A 94 6.96 7.40 -2.98
N SER A 95 7.43 7.20 -1.74
CA SER A 95 6.70 7.41 -0.48
C SER A 95 5.32 6.73 -0.40
N SER A 96 5.13 5.60 -1.11
CA SER A 96 3.82 4.92 -1.18
C SER A 96 3.28 4.47 0.18
N PHE A 97 4.16 4.22 1.14
CA PHE A 97 3.87 3.85 2.53
C PHE A 97 4.55 4.78 3.54
N ALA A 98 4.80 6.03 3.17
CA ALA A 98 5.41 6.98 4.09
C ALA A 98 4.42 7.40 5.18
N TYR A 99 4.94 7.58 6.40
CA TYR A 99 4.17 8.07 7.57
C TYR A 99 3.03 7.16 8.03
N ASP A 100 3.10 5.85 7.78
CA ASP A 100 2.17 4.84 8.30
C ASP A 100 2.64 4.37 9.68
N TYR A 101 2.47 5.23 10.68
CA TYR A 101 3.13 5.12 12.00
C TYR A 101 2.79 3.85 12.81
N LYS A 102 1.67 3.17 12.51
CA LYS A 102 1.25 1.95 13.22
C LYS A 102 1.50 0.66 12.43
N LEU A 103 2.16 0.73 11.26
CA LEU A 103 2.38 -0.44 10.43
C LEU A 103 3.27 -1.47 11.13
N LYS A 104 2.74 -2.68 11.30
CA LYS A 104 3.41 -3.80 11.97
C LYS A 104 3.68 -4.99 11.06
N THR A 105 2.86 -5.17 10.03
CA THR A 105 2.98 -6.33 9.16
C THR A 105 2.74 -5.96 7.71
N VAL A 106 3.70 -6.33 6.87
CA VAL A 106 3.55 -6.32 5.41
C VAL A 106 3.63 -7.76 4.93
N THR A 107 2.58 -8.25 4.27
CA THR A 107 2.61 -9.54 3.59
C THR A 107 2.76 -9.29 2.09
N CYS A 108 3.93 -9.55 1.53
CA CYS A 108 4.17 -9.43 0.09
C CYS A 108 4.13 -10.82 -0.55
N LYS A 109 3.15 -11.05 -1.42
CA LYS A 109 2.95 -12.36 -2.09
C LYS A 109 3.83 -12.55 -3.33
N ALA A 110 4.60 -11.54 -3.73
CA ALA A 110 5.51 -11.63 -4.86
C ALA A 110 6.74 -12.49 -4.51
N ALA A 111 7.06 -13.47 -5.34
CA ALA A 111 8.24 -14.33 -5.15
C ALA A 111 9.56 -13.55 -5.33
N ASN A 112 9.56 -12.55 -6.21
CA ASN A 112 10.67 -11.60 -6.35
C ASN A 112 10.27 -10.27 -5.72
N PRO A 113 11.18 -9.61 -4.97
CA PRO A 113 10.88 -8.31 -4.36
C PRO A 113 10.45 -7.28 -5.41
N PRO A 114 9.28 -6.63 -5.24
CA PRO A 114 8.94 -5.46 -6.05
C PRO A 114 10.04 -4.41 -6.01
N VAL A 115 10.35 -3.81 -7.16
CA VAL A 115 11.45 -2.85 -7.28
C VAL A 115 11.15 -1.59 -6.49
N ILE A 116 12.03 -1.25 -5.57
CA ILE A 116 12.14 0.05 -4.90
C ILE A 116 13.47 0.64 -5.33
N LYS A 117 13.46 1.80 -5.99
CA LYS A 117 14.70 2.48 -6.37
C LYS A 117 15.30 3.22 -5.18
N ALA A 118 16.63 3.26 -5.12
CA ALA A 118 17.33 4.04 -4.12
C ALA A 118 16.86 5.51 -4.08
N GLY A 119 16.65 6.04 -2.88
CA GLY A 119 16.16 7.40 -2.67
C GLY A 119 14.66 7.60 -2.84
N GLN A 120 13.88 6.55 -3.10
CA GLN A 120 12.41 6.67 -3.22
C GLN A 120 11.69 6.81 -1.87
N GLU A 121 12.36 6.61 -0.75
CA GLU A 121 11.82 6.83 0.61
C GLU A 121 10.43 6.21 0.81
N VAL A 122 10.22 4.99 0.24
CA VAL A 122 8.91 4.32 0.20
C VAL A 122 8.28 4.21 1.59
N PHE A 123 9.08 3.95 2.61
CA PHE A 123 8.66 3.75 3.99
C PHE A 123 9.12 4.89 4.94
N GLU A 124 9.33 6.10 4.41
CA GLU A 124 9.75 7.25 5.23
C GLU A 124 8.83 7.44 6.45
N GLY A 125 9.41 7.55 7.63
CA GLY A 125 8.64 7.73 8.88
C GLY A 125 7.83 6.51 9.34
N THR A 126 7.79 5.44 8.54
CA THR A 126 7.09 4.18 8.87
C THR A 126 8.03 3.26 9.65
N PRO A 127 7.61 2.65 10.77
CA PRO A 127 8.49 1.94 11.70
C PRO A 127 8.87 0.53 11.21
N ILE A 128 9.36 0.38 9.97
CA ILE A 128 9.68 -0.92 9.35
C ILE A 128 10.78 -1.70 10.10
N ALA A 129 11.70 -1.01 10.78
CA ALA A 129 12.73 -1.65 11.60
C ALA A 129 12.17 -2.46 12.78
N SER A 130 10.92 -2.24 13.18
CA SER A 130 10.19 -3.03 14.17
C SER A 130 9.04 -3.86 13.59
N ALA A 131 8.80 -3.74 12.28
CA ALA A 131 7.73 -4.44 11.59
C ALA A 131 8.19 -5.80 11.05
N THR A 132 7.23 -6.67 10.79
CA THR A 132 7.44 -7.98 10.17
C THR A 132 7.04 -7.94 8.69
N LEU A 133 7.98 -8.32 7.82
CA LEU A 133 7.73 -8.62 6.42
C LEU A 133 7.52 -10.13 6.25
N ARG A 134 6.38 -10.51 5.69
CA ARG A 134 6.05 -11.89 5.35
C ARG A 134 6.17 -12.08 3.84
N VAL A 135 6.93 -13.09 3.41
CA VAL A 135 7.24 -13.34 2.01
C VAL A 135 7.02 -14.82 1.66
N PRO A 136 6.87 -15.20 0.39
CA PRO A 136 6.73 -16.60 -0.01
C PRO A 136 7.92 -17.46 0.36
N ALA A 137 7.67 -18.76 0.60
CA ALA A 137 8.73 -19.73 0.85
C ALA A 137 9.82 -19.69 -0.25
N GLY A 138 11.09 -19.69 0.16
CA GLY A 138 12.25 -19.57 -0.73
C GLY A 138 12.60 -18.14 -1.18
N SER A 139 11.83 -17.12 -0.77
CA SER A 139 12.05 -15.74 -1.20
C SER A 139 12.84 -14.89 -0.20
N LYS A 140 12.98 -15.34 1.04
CA LYS A 140 13.57 -14.54 2.14
C LYS A 140 14.92 -13.92 1.79
N ALA A 141 15.84 -14.70 1.23
CA ALA A 141 17.18 -14.21 0.89
C ALA A 141 17.14 -13.08 -0.17
N LEU A 142 16.19 -13.13 -1.12
CA LEU A 142 16.01 -12.08 -2.12
C LEU A 142 15.56 -10.78 -1.46
N TYR A 143 14.60 -10.84 -0.53
CA TYR A 143 14.10 -9.66 0.18
C TYR A 143 15.15 -9.06 1.13
N GLN A 144 15.96 -9.91 1.77
CA GLN A 144 17.09 -9.45 2.62
C GLN A 144 18.18 -8.71 1.84
N ALA A 145 18.29 -8.94 0.53
CA ALA A 145 19.24 -8.26 -0.34
C ALA A 145 18.63 -7.06 -1.10
N ALA A 146 17.30 -6.92 -1.11
CA ALA A 146 16.61 -5.94 -1.93
C ALA A 146 16.50 -4.57 -1.25
N GLU A 147 16.72 -3.50 -2.03
CA GLU A 147 16.61 -2.11 -1.57
C GLU A 147 15.20 -1.81 -1.02
N GLY A 148 15.15 -1.14 0.14
CA GLY A 148 13.92 -0.81 0.87
C GLY A 148 13.29 -1.99 1.63
N TRP A 149 13.50 -3.23 1.18
CA TRP A 149 12.97 -4.42 1.84
C TRP A 149 13.90 -4.97 2.93
N LYS A 150 15.21 -4.86 2.73
CA LYS A 150 16.26 -5.32 3.67
C LYS A 150 16.19 -4.64 5.04
N ASP A 151 15.53 -3.50 5.13
CA ASP A 151 15.46 -2.64 6.33
C ASP A 151 14.33 -3.04 7.29
N PHE A 152 13.51 -4.05 6.92
CA PHE A 152 12.52 -4.62 7.84
C PHE A 152 13.19 -5.36 8.99
N GLY A 153 12.70 -5.12 10.22
CA GLY A 153 13.27 -5.74 11.43
C GLY A 153 13.18 -7.25 11.46
N THR A 154 12.15 -7.82 10.87
CA THR A 154 11.93 -9.27 10.78
C THR A 154 11.44 -9.63 9.38
N ILE A 155 12.07 -10.63 8.74
CA ILE A 155 11.61 -11.20 7.47
C ILE A 155 11.35 -12.69 7.68
N VAL A 156 10.11 -13.13 7.47
CA VAL A 156 9.67 -14.53 7.62
C VAL A 156 8.99 -15.04 6.36
N GLU A 157 9.07 -16.32 6.16
CA GLU A 157 8.40 -17.02 5.05
C GLU A 157 7.06 -17.60 5.50
N PHE A 158 6.11 -17.74 4.55
CA PHE A 158 4.82 -18.40 4.75
C PHE A 158 4.55 -19.40 3.63
#